data_add827c4a02c8791ea1e6ab6401ad8eb
#
_entry.id   add827c4a02c8791ea1e6ab6401ad8eb
#
_cell.length_a   1.000
_cell.length_b   1.000
_cell.length_c   1.000
_cell.angle_alpha   90.00
_cell.angle_beta   90.00
_cell.angle_gamma   90.00
#
_symmetry.space_group_name_H-M   'P 1'
#
loop_
_entity.id
_entity.type
_entity.pdbx_description
1 polymer ?
#
loop_
_entity_poly.entity_id
_entity_poly.type
_entity_poly.pdbx_seq_one_letter_code
_entity_poly.pdbx_strand_id
1 'polypeptide(L)'
;MLANLFMHYAFDTWLEREFPAVKFERYADDAVVHCATERQAKEVLAALDARMAEVGLQLHPGKTRIVYCKDGKRRYADCADTSFTFLGYTFRARSAPTRDGTSTFTGFLPAVSKDALKNMSEEVRSWRVHLRTGTELEELATWINPIVRGWMTYYGKFYRTGLDTLLRRINAYLMRWAQRKYKRLRPFRKARTWWYGLTARQPRMFAHWAWMPDFSPGYG
;
A
#
# COMPACT_ATOMS: atom_id res chain seq x y z
N MET A 1 -4.10 7.12 24.19
CA MET A 1 -3.66 8.51 24.43
C MET A 1 -2.38 8.57 25.29
N LEU A 2 -2.35 7.99 26.51
CA LEU A 2 -1.18 8.01 27.40
C LEU A 2 0.10 7.41 26.79
N ALA A 3 0.03 6.30 26.07
CA ALA A 3 1.17 5.69 25.40
C ALA A 3 1.85 6.64 24.38
N ASN A 4 1.06 7.40 23.62
CA ASN A 4 1.60 8.38 22.68
C ASN A 4 2.24 9.57 23.39
N LEU A 5 1.70 10.02 24.53
CA LEU A 5 2.30 11.06 25.35
C LEU A 5 3.62 10.57 25.95
N PHE A 6 3.66 9.36 26.44
CA PHE A 6 4.88 8.74 26.95
C PHE A 6 5.96 8.68 25.85
N MET A 7 5.62 8.16 24.68
CA MET A 7 6.54 8.07 23.55
C MET A 7 7.00 9.44 23.04
N HIS A 8 6.16 10.47 23.16
CA HIS A 8 6.54 11.82 22.81
C HIS A 8 7.75 12.30 23.64
N TYR A 9 7.76 12.06 24.96
CA TYR A 9 8.89 12.42 25.81
C TYR A 9 10.05 11.41 25.76
N ALA A 10 9.72 10.12 25.72
CA ALA A 10 10.72 9.08 25.74
C ALA A 10 11.53 8.99 24.43
N PHE A 11 10.87 9.24 23.29
CA PHE A 11 11.44 9.09 21.96
C PHE A 11 11.54 10.43 21.21
N ASP A 12 10.42 11.12 20.93
CA ASP A 12 10.40 12.26 20.01
C ASP A 12 11.28 13.41 20.53
N THR A 13 10.96 13.97 21.71
CA THR A 13 11.69 15.08 22.32
C THR A 13 13.14 14.72 22.63
N TRP A 14 13.39 13.47 23.06
CA TRP A 14 14.74 12.99 23.33
C TRP A 14 15.57 12.94 22.04
N LEU A 15 15.03 12.37 20.95
CA LEU A 15 15.74 12.25 19.68
C LEU A 15 16.03 13.62 19.05
N GLU A 16 15.08 14.56 19.12
CA GLU A 16 15.27 15.94 18.66
C GLU A 16 16.38 16.67 19.41
N ARG A 17 16.52 16.41 20.69
CA ARG A 17 17.56 17.03 21.54
C ARG A 17 18.94 16.41 21.31
N GLU A 18 19.03 15.09 21.32
CA GLU A 18 20.33 14.39 21.23
C GLU A 18 20.85 14.31 19.78
N PHE A 19 19.94 14.27 18.80
CA PHE A 19 20.27 14.13 17.38
C PHE A 19 19.50 15.14 16.51
N PRO A 20 19.71 16.46 16.68
CA PRO A 20 18.90 17.50 16.02
C PRO A 20 18.99 17.49 14.48
N ALA A 21 20.03 16.90 13.91
CA ALA A 21 20.20 16.74 12.47
C ALA A 21 19.46 15.51 11.88
N VAL A 22 18.94 14.64 12.74
CA VAL A 22 18.24 13.41 12.35
C VAL A 22 16.75 13.69 12.25
N LYS A 23 16.14 13.30 11.13
CA LYS A 23 14.69 13.35 10.93
C LYS A 23 14.08 11.99 11.22
N PHE A 24 12.85 11.99 11.69
CA PHE A 24 12.11 10.75 11.94
C PHE A 24 10.62 10.94 11.70
N GLU A 25 9.93 9.84 11.47
CA GLU A 25 8.48 9.71 11.49
C GLU A 25 8.10 8.61 12.47
N ARG A 26 7.13 8.89 13.34
CA ARG A 26 6.60 7.92 14.29
C ARG A 26 5.08 7.82 14.20
N TYR A 27 4.59 6.62 14.24
CA TYR A 27 3.16 6.32 14.39
C TYR A 27 2.99 5.28 15.50
N ALA A 28 2.47 5.71 16.63
CA ALA A 28 2.40 4.92 17.87
C ALA A 28 3.79 4.41 18.32
N ASP A 29 4.02 3.11 18.23
CA ASP A 29 5.27 2.43 18.55
C ASP A 29 6.18 2.19 17.32
N ASP A 30 5.64 2.32 16.11
CA ASP A 30 6.42 2.21 14.89
C ASP A 30 7.13 3.53 14.57
N ALA A 31 8.44 3.48 14.31
CA ALA A 31 9.24 4.65 13.93
C ALA A 31 10.19 4.37 12.78
N VAL A 32 10.40 5.38 11.94
CA VAL A 32 11.43 5.41 10.89
C VAL A 32 12.34 6.59 11.15
N VAL A 33 13.64 6.33 11.29
CA VAL A 33 14.67 7.35 11.57
C VAL A 33 15.59 7.47 10.37
N HIS A 34 15.75 8.70 9.86
CA HIS A 34 16.52 8.98 8.65
C HIS A 34 17.96 9.39 9.00
N CYS A 35 18.91 8.56 8.64
CA CYS A 35 20.33 8.79 8.84
C CYS A 35 21.04 8.97 7.51
N ALA A 36 22.02 9.89 7.46
CA ALA A 36 22.78 10.18 6.24
C ALA A 36 23.81 9.08 5.94
N THR A 37 24.34 8.40 6.96
CA THR A 37 25.37 7.37 6.84
C THR A 37 25.03 6.15 7.70
N GLU A 38 25.58 4.99 7.35
CA GLU A 38 25.46 3.77 8.15
C GLU A 38 26.05 3.94 9.55
N ARG A 39 27.19 4.66 9.68
CA ARG A 39 27.80 4.95 10.97
C ARG A 39 26.82 5.71 11.87
N GLN A 40 26.21 6.78 11.35
CA GLN A 40 25.21 7.54 12.08
C GLN A 40 24.02 6.67 12.47
N ALA A 41 23.55 5.79 11.58
CA ALA A 41 22.46 4.88 11.87
C ALA A 41 22.79 3.91 13.02
N LYS A 42 24.03 3.40 13.08
CA LYS A 42 24.50 2.54 14.18
C LYS A 42 24.62 3.31 15.50
N GLU A 43 25.15 4.55 15.45
CA GLU A 43 25.25 5.43 16.63
C GLU A 43 23.87 5.76 17.19
N VAL A 44 22.92 6.17 16.34
CA VAL A 44 21.54 6.48 16.75
C VAL A 44 20.84 5.24 17.29
N LEU A 45 21.00 4.07 16.65
CA LEU A 45 20.39 2.82 17.11
C LEU A 45 20.90 2.42 18.51
N ALA A 46 22.20 2.49 18.75
CA ALA A 46 22.77 2.18 20.07
C ALA A 46 22.28 3.16 21.15
N ALA A 47 22.21 4.44 20.83
CA ALA A 47 21.69 5.44 21.76
C ALA A 47 20.18 5.26 22.04
N LEU A 48 19.39 4.91 21.03
CA LEU A 48 17.96 4.59 21.17
C LEU A 48 17.75 3.35 22.04
N ASP A 49 18.56 2.30 21.86
CA ASP A 49 18.45 1.08 22.65
C ASP A 49 18.71 1.37 24.14
N ALA A 50 19.77 2.11 24.45
CA ALA A 50 20.07 2.57 25.80
C ALA A 50 18.93 3.43 26.38
N ARG A 51 18.43 4.39 25.59
CA ARG A 51 17.32 5.27 26.02
C ARG A 51 16.03 4.49 26.30
N MET A 52 15.67 3.53 25.46
CA MET A 52 14.49 2.72 25.68
C MET A 52 14.62 1.88 26.95
N ALA A 53 15.80 1.30 27.22
CA ALA A 53 16.07 0.57 28.47
C ALA A 53 15.92 1.48 29.71
N GLU A 54 16.41 2.73 29.67
CA GLU A 54 16.25 3.70 30.77
C GLU A 54 14.78 3.96 31.14
N VAL A 55 13.86 3.94 30.16
CA VAL A 55 12.43 4.19 30.35
C VAL A 55 11.62 2.91 30.51
N GLY A 56 12.28 1.76 30.67
CA GLY A 56 11.63 0.46 30.88
C GLY A 56 11.01 -0.15 29.62
N LEU A 57 11.44 0.29 28.44
CA LEU A 57 11.05 -0.28 27.14
C LEU A 57 12.21 -1.05 26.51
N GLN A 58 11.88 -1.80 25.46
CA GLN A 58 12.87 -2.55 24.68
C GLN A 58 12.59 -2.40 23.19
N LEU A 59 13.62 -2.15 22.38
CA LEU A 59 13.53 -2.24 20.93
C LEU A 59 13.29 -3.69 20.51
N HIS A 60 12.34 -3.92 19.60
CA HIS A 60 12.02 -5.27 19.15
C HIS A 60 13.13 -5.81 18.24
N PRO A 61 13.93 -6.84 18.66
CA PRO A 61 15.14 -7.24 17.95
C PRO A 61 14.88 -7.74 16.51
N GLY A 62 13.76 -8.40 16.28
CA GLY A 62 13.40 -8.94 14.97
C GLY A 62 12.77 -7.92 14.01
N LYS A 63 12.34 -6.73 14.51
CA LYS A 63 11.71 -5.69 13.68
C LYS A 63 12.61 -4.45 13.53
N THR A 64 13.48 -4.19 14.49
CA THR A 64 14.42 -3.06 14.46
C THR A 64 15.61 -3.41 13.59
N ARG A 65 15.86 -2.60 12.55
CA ARG A 65 16.96 -2.86 11.61
C ARG A 65 17.39 -1.59 10.88
N ILE A 66 18.63 -1.58 10.43
CA ILE A 66 19.17 -0.54 9.56
C ILE A 66 18.92 -0.95 8.11
N VAL A 67 18.31 -0.05 7.34
CA VAL A 67 17.96 -0.31 5.94
C VAL A 67 18.70 0.67 5.03
N TYR A 68 19.36 0.12 4.01
CA TYR A 68 20.02 0.92 2.99
C TYR A 68 19.02 1.39 1.94
N CYS A 69 18.80 2.72 1.89
CA CYS A 69 17.92 3.34 0.90
C CYS A 69 18.67 3.53 -0.43
N LYS A 70 18.66 2.49 -1.27
CA LYS A 70 19.31 2.48 -2.59
C LYS A 70 18.62 3.44 -3.54
N ASP A 71 19.40 4.34 -4.15
CA ASP A 71 18.99 5.16 -5.30
C ASP A 71 19.89 4.90 -6.51
N GLY A 72 19.57 5.49 -7.66
CA GLY A 72 20.31 5.26 -8.91
C GLY A 72 21.74 5.83 -8.92
N LYS A 73 22.10 6.70 -7.95
CA LYS A 73 23.39 7.39 -7.88
C LYS A 73 24.36 6.74 -6.90
N ARG A 74 23.85 5.98 -5.93
CA ARG A 74 24.67 5.35 -4.90
C ARG A 74 25.24 4.02 -5.40
N ARG A 75 26.55 3.87 -5.27
CA ARG A 75 27.23 2.61 -5.54
C ARG A 75 26.78 1.56 -4.52
N TYR A 76 26.77 0.33 -4.96
CA TYR A 76 26.38 -0.85 -4.20
C TYR A 76 27.14 -0.91 -2.87
N ALA A 77 26.42 -0.82 -1.76
CA ALA A 77 26.90 -1.30 -0.48
C ALA A 77 26.32 -2.71 -0.28
N ASP A 78 27.10 -3.62 0.20
CA ASP A 78 26.66 -4.98 0.53
C ASP A 78 25.82 -4.94 1.82
N CYS A 79 24.58 -4.40 1.69
CA CYS A 79 23.64 -4.26 2.80
C CYS A 79 22.56 -5.32 2.65
N ALA A 80 22.37 -6.12 3.69
CA ALA A 80 21.39 -7.19 3.74
C ALA A 80 19.96 -6.66 3.57
N ASP A 81 19.63 -5.52 4.19
CA ASP A 81 18.31 -4.91 4.17
C ASP A 81 18.25 -3.71 3.21
N THR A 82 17.45 -3.84 2.15
CA THR A 82 17.23 -2.81 1.12
C THR A 82 15.76 -2.40 0.99
N SER A 83 14.93 -2.79 1.95
CA SER A 83 13.50 -2.44 1.97
C SER A 83 12.95 -2.51 3.38
N PHE A 84 11.93 -1.72 3.67
CA PHE A 84 11.14 -1.80 4.90
C PHE A 84 9.67 -1.55 4.62
N THR A 85 8.82 -1.94 5.57
CA THR A 85 7.37 -1.66 5.53
C THR A 85 7.01 -0.74 6.68
N PHE A 86 6.26 0.32 6.37
CA PHE A 86 5.76 1.28 7.34
C PHE A 86 4.36 1.71 6.94
N LEU A 87 3.39 1.68 7.85
CA LEU A 87 1.98 2.04 7.63
C LEU A 87 1.34 1.39 6.39
N GLY A 88 1.63 0.11 6.17
CA GLY A 88 1.09 -0.64 5.04
C GLY A 88 1.73 -0.35 3.69
N TYR A 89 2.79 0.46 3.66
CA TYR A 89 3.62 0.70 2.48
C TYR A 89 4.95 -0.02 2.60
N THR A 90 5.41 -0.63 1.51
CA THR A 90 6.78 -1.11 1.37
C THR A 90 7.62 -0.09 0.63
N PHE A 91 8.65 0.40 1.29
CA PHE A 91 9.68 1.30 0.76
C PHE A 91 10.84 0.47 0.22
N ARG A 92 11.18 0.66 -1.05
CA ARG A 92 12.33 0.01 -1.70
C ARG A 92 12.75 0.77 -2.95
N ALA A 93 13.90 0.41 -3.52
CA ALA A 93 14.30 0.90 -4.84
C ALA A 93 13.24 0.52 -5.90
N ARG A 94 12.76 1.51 -6.66
CA ARG A 94 11.80 1.37 -7.76
C ARG A 94 12.19 2.27 -8.91
N SER A 95 11.92 1.83 -10.12
CA SER A 95 11.98 2.69 -11.31
C SER A 95 10.72 3.56 -11.36
N ALA A 96 10.91 4.85 -11.58
CA ALA A 96 9.83 5.81 -11.77
C ALA A 96 10.15 6.70 -12.98
N PRO A 97 9.13 7.15 -13.74
CA PRO A 97 9.35 8.09 -14.82
C PRO A 97 9.77 9.45 -14.26
N THR A 98 10.62 10.15 -14.99
CA THR A 98 10.92 11.56 -14.73
C THR A 98 9.66 12.42 -14.94
N ARG A 99 9.66 13.64 -14.40
CA ARG A 99 8.50 14.54 -14.46
C ARG A 99 8.06 14.86 -15.91
N ASP A 100 9.00 14.88 -16.84
CA ASP A 100 8.79 15.09 -18.28
C ASP A 100 8.41 13.80 -19.04
N GLY A 101 8.44 12.64 -18.37
CA GLY A 101 8.10 11.34 -18.96
C GLY A 101 9.12 10.81 -19.98
N THR A 102 10.25 11.50 -20.19
CA THR A 102 11.24 11.16 -21.23
C THR A 102 12.21 10.07 -20.80
N SER A 103 12.41 9.90 -19.50
CA SER A 103 13.34 8.92 -18.94
C SER A 103 12.81 8.30 -17.65
N THR A 104 13.53 7.34 -17.10
CA THR A 104 13.23 6.74 -15.81
C THR A 104 14.42 6.90 -14.87
N PHE A 105 14.13 7.06 -13.58
CA PHE A 105 15.13 7.06 -12.53
C PHE A 105 14.82 5.99 -11.48
N THR A 106 15.83 5.53 -10.77
CA THR A 106 15.65 4.67 -9.61
C THR A 106 15.61 5.51 -8.36
N GLY A 107 14.48 5.48 -7.66
CA GLY A 107 14.29 6.13 -6.36
C GLY A 107 13.85 5.14 -5.30
N PHE A 108 14.05 5.49 -4.03
CA PHE A 108 13.56 4.71 -2.89
C PHE A 108 12.13 5.14 -2.60
N LEU A 109 11.15 4.41 -3.16
CA LEU A 109 9.76 4.85 -3.25
C LEU A 109 8.80 3.89 -2.53
N PRO A 110 7.72 4.44 -1.90
CA PRO A 110 6.66 3.64 -1.30
C PRO A 110 5.71 3.04 -2.35
N ALA A 111 5.23 1.84 -2.08
CA ALA A 111 4.06 1.26 -2.72
C ALA A 111 3.32 0.40 -1.71
N VAL A 112 2.05 0.08 -1.99
CA VAL A 112 1.26 -0.83 -1.15
C VAL A 112 2.04 -2.10 -0.81
N SER A 113 2.03 -2.51 0.46
CA SER A 113 2.73 -3.71 0.91
C SER A 113 2.01 -4.99 0.46
N LYS A 114 2.75 -6.11 0.44
CA LYS A 114 2.17 -7.43 0.12
C LYS A 114 1.09 -7.82 1.12
N ASP A 115 1.30 -7.54 2.41
CA ASP A 115 0.36 -7.85 3.48
C ASP A 115 -0.91 -7.02 3.36
N ALA A 116 -0.78 -5.71 3.07
CA ALA A 116 -1.95 -4.86 2.82
C ALA A 116 -2.74 -5.36 1.59
N LEU A 117 -2.07 -5.73 0.49
CA LEU A 117 -2.74 -6.32 -0.68
C LEU A 117 -3.42 -7.66 -0.37
N LYS A 118 -2.79 -8.49 0.47
CA LYS A 118 -3.37 -9.75 0.94
C LYS A 118 -4.65 -9.49 1.73
N ASN A 119 -4.58 -8.62 2.73
CA ASN A 119 -5.73 -8.28 3.59
C ASN A 119 -6.89 -7.69 2.76
N MET A 120 -6.62 -6.73 1.87
CA MET A 120 -7.62 -6.19 0.94
C MET A 120 -8.20 -7.27 0.02
N SER A 121 -7.39 -8.22 -0.42
CA SER A 121 -7.83 -9.33 -1.28
C SER A 121 -8.72 -10.33 -0.52
N GLU A 122 -8.44 -10.56 0.75
CA GLU A 122 -9.27 -11.38 1.64
C GLU A 122 -10.60 -10.68 1.93
N GLU A 123 -10.57 -9.37 2.16
CA GLU A 123 -11.77 -8.54 2.30
C GLU A 123 -12.65 -8.62 1.03
N VAL A 124 -12.09 -8.40 -0.16
CA VAL A 124 -12.81 -8.52 -1.44
C VAL A 124 -13.39 -9.93 -1.62
N ARG A 125 -12.69 -10.97 -1.19
CA ARG A 125 -13.20 -12.35 -1.24
C ARG A 125 -14.35 -12.55 -0.28
N SER A 126 -14.31 -11.97 0.91
CA SER A 126 -15.37 -12.09 1.94
C SER A 126 -16.68 -11.47 1.51
N TRP A 127 -16.67 -10.49 0.63
CA TRP A 127 -17.88 -9.86 0.08
C TRP A 127 -18.79 -10.84 -0.66
N ARG A 128 -18.24 -11.93 -1.20
CA ARG A 128 -18.96 -12.95 -1.97
C ARG A 128 -19.88 -12.34 -3.04
N VAL A 129 -19.45 -11.27 -3.69
CA VAL A 129 -20.21 -10.49 -4.69
C VAL A 129 -20.90 -11.40 -5.70
N HIS A 130 -20.19 -12.40 -6.20
CA HIS A 130 -20.70 -13.36 -7.19
C HIS A 130 -21.89 -14.22 -6.72
N LEU A 131 -22.21 -14.23 -5.43
CA LEU A 131 -23.37 -14.92 -4.85
C LEU A 131 -24.56 -13.99 -4.60
N ARG A 132 -24.36 -12.68 -4.65
CA ARG A 132 -25.39 -11.67 -4.38
C ARG A 132 -26.26 -11.37 -5.61
N THR A 133 -26.82 -12.41 -6.24
CA THR A 133 -27.62 -12.27 -7.47
C THR A 133 -28.95 -11.55 -7.28
N GLY A 134 -29.46 -11.47 -6.05
CA GLY A 134 -30.67 -10.68 -5.70
C GLY A 134 -30.42 -9.17 -5.61
N THR A 135 -29.13 -8.73 -5.53
CA THR A 135 -28.76 -7.31 -5.42
C THR A 135 -28.58 -6.70 -6.81
N GLU A 136 -28.94 -5.43 -6.99
CA GLU A 136 -28.71 -4.70 -8.24
C GLU A 136 -27.27 -4.15 -8.30
N LEU A 137 -26.81 -3.78 -9.50
CA LEU A 137 -25.43 -3.37 -9.71
C LEU A 137 -25.12 -2.04 -9.03
N GLU A 138 -26.09 -1.13 -9.02
CA GLU A 138 -26.05 0.17 -8.36
C GLU A 138 -25.93 0.05 -6.83
N GLU A 139 -26.65 -0.92 -6.26
CA GLU A 139 -26.57 -1.21 -4.82
C GLU A 139 -25.19 -1.78 -4.46
N LEU A 140 -24.64 -2.68 -5.29
CA LEU A 140 -23.29 -3.17 -5.14
C LEU A 140 -22.26 -2.01 -5.21
N ALA A 141 -22.46 -1.09 -6.15
CA ALA A 141 -21.59 0.07 -6.29
C ALA A 141 -21.66 0.99 -5.06
N THR A 142 -22.85 1.25 -4.55
CA THR A 142 -23.07 2.07 -3.35
C THR A 142 -22.32 1.50 -2.13
N TRP A 143 -22.35 0.20 -1.98
CA TRP A 143 -21.68 -0.49 -0.88
C TRP A 143 -20.15 -0.61 -1.07
N ILE A 144 -19.67 -0.98 -2.27
CA ILE A 144 -18.26 -1.24 -2.56
C ILE A 144 -17.45 0.06 -2.65
N ASN A 145 -18.02 1.11 -3.25
CA ASN A 145 -17.31 2.33 -3.57
C ASN A 145 -16.66 3.04 -2.38
N PRO A 146 -17.28 3.18 -1.20
CA PRO A 146 -16.63 3.82 -0.05
C PRO A 146 -15.34 3.11 0.36
N ILE A 147 -15.37 1.78 0.40
CA ILE A 147 -14.22 0.95 0.78
C ILE A 147 -13.10 1.10 -0.26
N VAL A 148 -13.43 0.92 -1.53
CA VAL A 148 -12.46 0.99 -2.63
C VAL A 148 -11.87 2.40 -2.78
N ARG A 149 -12.67 3.46 -2.61
CA ARG A 149 -12.16 4.85 -2.58
C ARG A 149 -11.16 5.06 -1.45
N GLY A 150 -11.43 4.53 -0.26
CA GLY A 150 -10.49 4.56 0.86
C GLY A 150 -9.13 3.95 0.47
N TRP A 151 -9.13 2.75 -0.11
CA TRP A 151 -7.90 2.10 -0.59
C TRP A 151 -7.20 2.87 -1.69
N MET A 152 -7.95 3.39 -2.68
CA MET A 152 -7.40 4.19 -3.78
C MET A 152 -6.79 5.49 -3.27
N THR A 153 -7.45 6.19 -2.35
CA THR A 153 -6.97 7.45 -1.77
C THR A 153 -5.72 7.21 -0.93
N TYR A 154 -5.72 6.18 -0.10
CA TYR A 154 -4.61 5.88 0.78
C TYR A 154 -3.43 5.28 0.01
N TYR A 155 -3.58 4.10 -0.58
CA TYR A 155 -2.49 3.35 -1.21
C TYR A 155 -2.12 3.82 -2.62
N GLY A 156 -3.03 4.47 -3.33
CA GLY A 156 -2.80 4.95 -4.69
C GLY A 156 -2.05 6.27 -4.78
N LYS A 157 -1.80 6.93 -3.66
CA LYS A 157 -1.16 8.26 -3.60
C LYS A 157 0.25 8.29 -4.21
N PHE A 158 1.05 7.25 -3.97
CA PHE A 158 2.45 7.21 -4.38
C PHE A 158 2.70 6.29 -5.59
N TYR A 159 2.10 5.10 -5.60
CA TYR A 159 2.31 4.11 -6.64
C TYR A 159 0.99 3.44 -7.02
N ARG A 160 0.25 4.11 -7.91
CA ARG A 160 -1.11 3.74 -8.30
C ARG A 160 -1.23 2.33 -8.86
N THR A 161 -0.29 1.93 -9.74
CA THR A 161 -0.30 0.61 -10.39
C THR A 161 -0.11 -0.54 -9.41
N GLY A 162 0.33 -0.27 -8.19
CA GLY A 162 0.40 -1.27 -7.12
C GLY A 162 -0.97 -1.88 -6.75
N LEU A 163 -2.07 -1.18 -7.04
CA LEU A 163 -3.43 -1.65 -6.78
C LEU A 163 -4.06 -2.39 -7.97
N ASP A 164 -3.46 -2.39 -9.15
CA ASP A 164 -4.09 -2.91 -10.39
C ASP A 164 -4.59 -4.34 -10.24
N THR A 165 -3.79 -5.21 -9.63
CA THR A 165 -4.17 -6.62 -9.42
C THR A 165 -5.41 -6.75 -8.53
N LEU A 166 -5.52 -5.94 -7.49
CA LEU A 166 -6.69 -5.91 -6.60
C LEU A 166 -7.92 -5.40 -7.34
N LEU A 167 -7.79 -4.29 -8.08
CA LEU A 167 -8.90 -3.67 -8.80
C LEU A 167 -9.43 -4.60 -9.92
N ARG A 168 -8.54 -5.27 -10.65
CA ARG A 168 -8.93 -6.32 -11.62
C ARG A 168 -9.65 -7.49 -10.96
N ARG A 169 -9.25 -7.86 -9.75
CA ARG A 169 -9.94 -8.92 -8.98
C ARG A 169 -11.38 -8.52 -8.64
N ILE A 170 -11.61 -7.26 -8.25
CA ILE A 170 -12.98 -6.75 -8.02
C ILE A 170 -13.79 -6.86 -9.31
N ASN A 171 -13.26 -6.41 -10.46
CA ASN A 171 -13.91 -6.54 -11.76
C ASN A 171 -14.23 -8.02 -12.10
N ALA A 172 -13.33 -8.94 -11.78
CA ALA A 172 -13.57 -10.37 -12.00
C ALA A 172 -14.74 -10.90 -11.16
N TYR A 173 -14.91 -10.46 -9.91
CA TYR A 173 -16.05 -10.83 -9.09
C TYR A 173 -17.37 -10.22 -9.60
N LEU A 174 -17.35 -8.95 -10.05
CA LEU A 174 -18.50 -8.30 -10.66
C LEU A 174 -18.94 -9.00 -11.96
N MET A 175 -17.97 -9.41 -12.79
CA MET A 175 -18.25 -10.18 -14.00
C MET A 175 -18.89 -11.53 -13.68
N ARG A 176 -18.36 -12.27 -12.70
CA ARG A 176 -18.95 -13.55 -12.25
C ARG A 176 -20.36 -13.35 -11.70
N TRP A 177 -20.61 -12.25 -11.00
CA TRP A 177 -21.94 -11.88 -10.54
C TRP A 177 -22.88 -11.67 -11.73
N ALA A 178 -22.51 -10.89 -12.74
CA ALA A 178 -23.32 -10.65 -13.92
C ALA A 178 -23.64 -11.96 -14.66
N GLN A 179 -22.67 -12.85 -14.83
CA GLN A 179 -22.87 -14.17 -15.47
C GLN A 179 -23.81 -15.09 -14.69
N ARG A 180 -23.83 -14.98 -13.36
CA ARG A 180 -24.76 -15.75 -12.51
C ARG A 180 -26.16 -15.16 -12.49
N LYS A 181 -26.26 -13.84 -12.40
CA LYS A 181 -27.55 -13.12 -12.37
C LYS A 181 -28.29 -13.22 -13.72
N TYR A 182 -27.58 -13.05 -14.84
CA TYR A 182 -28.17 -12.99 -16.16
C TYR A 182 -27.80 -14.22 -17.01
N LYS A 183 -28.74 -15.15 -17.23
CA LYS A 183 -28.49 -16.35 -18.03
C LYS A 183 -27.91 -16.05 -19.42
N ARG A 184 -28.32 -14.92 -20.07
CA ARG A 184 -27.81 -14.46 -21.36
C ARG A 184 -26.33 -14.11 -21.38
N LEU A 185 -25.76 -13.79 -20.21
CA LEU A 185 -24.36 -13.42 -20.06
C LEU A 185 -23.42 -14.58 -19.66
N ARG A 186 -23.94 -15.79 -19.49
CA ARG A 186 -23.12 -16.98 -19.18
C ARG A 186 -21.97 -17.19 -20.17
N PRO A 187 -22.15 -17.03 -21.52
CA PRO A 187 -21.04 -17.09 -22.45
C PRO A 187 -20.12 -15.89 -22.24
N PHE A 188 -18.83 -16.16 -22.05
CA PHE A 188 -17.81 -15.13 -21.75
C PHE A 188 -17.79 -14.00 -22.79
N ARG A 189 -17.90 -14.33 -24.09
CA ARG A 189 -17.96 -13.34 -25.18
C ARG A 189 -19.09 -12.32 -24.97
N LYS A 190 -20.32 -12.81 -24.64
CA LYS A 190 -21.46 -11.94 -24.38
C LYS A 190 -21.28 -11.08 -23.13
N ALA A 191 -20.73 -11.68 -22.07
CA ALA A 191 -20.44 -10.99 -20.83
C ALA A 191 -19.40 -9.88 -21.06
N ARG A 192 -18.35 -10.14 -21.84
CA ARG A 192 -17.33 -9.17 -22.20
C ARG A 192 -17.90 -7.99 -22.99
N THR A 193 -18.70 -8.25 -24.00
CA THR A 193 -19.37 -7.20 -24.79
C THR A 193 -20.28 -6.34 -23.90
N TRP A 194 -21.06 -6.99 -23.02
CA TRP A 194 -21.91 -6.28 -22.08
C TRP A 194 -21.08 -5.41 -21.11
N TRP A 195 -19.95 -5.92 -20.61
CA TRP A 195 -19.05 -5.21 -19.69
C TRP A 195 -18.52 -3.92 -20.33
N TYR A 196 -17.97 -4.00 -21.54
CA TYR A 196 -17.46 -2.82 -22.23
C TYR A 196 -18.55 -1.80 -22.56
N GLY A 197 -19.75 -2.28 -22.94
CA GLY A 197 -20.90 -1.41 -23.11
C GLY A 197 -21.34 -0.71 -21.82
N LEU A 198 -21.26 -1.41 -20.68
CA LEU A 198 -21.59 -0.86 -19.37
C LEU A 198 -20.56 0.19 -18.93
N THR A 199 -19.27 -0.16 -18.95
CA THR A 199 -18.19 0.75 -18.54
C THR A 199 -18.11 2.01 -19.41
N ALA A 200 -18.44 1.88 -20.70
CA ALA A 200 -18.53 3.05 -21.60
C ALA A 200 -19.70 3.98 -21.27
N ARG A 201 -20.88 3.41 -20.94
CA ARG A 201 -22.08 4.22 -20.59
C ARG A 201 -22.02 4.80 -19.18
N GLN A 202 -21.43 4.08 -18.25
CA GLN A 202 -21.40 4.43 -16.81
C GLN A 202 -19.99 4.34 -16.23
N PRO A 203 -19.01 5.11 -16.74
CA PRO A 203 -17.59 4.97 -16.36
C PRO A 203 -17.31 5.34 -14.90
N ARG A 204 -18.25 5.97 -14.21
CA ARG A 204 -18.15 6.39 -12.80
C ARG A 204 -18.97 5.54 -11.85
N MET A 205 -19.63 4.49 -12.32
CA MET A 205 -20.46 3.63 -11.47
C MET A 205 -19.64 3.01 -10.35
N PHE A 206 -18.51 2.40 -10.68
CA PHE A 206 -17.55 1.94 -9.68
C PHE A 206 -16.34 2.88 -9.61
N ALA A 207 -15.93 3.22 -8.40
CA ALA A 207 -14.85 4.19 -8.14
C ALA A 207 -13.55 3.81 -8.86
N HIS A 208 -13.20 2.52 -8.88
CA HIS A 208 -11.96 2.02 -9.49
C HIS A 208 -11.98 1.99 -11.03
N TRP A 209 -13.14 2.11 -11.67
CA TRP A 209 -13.21 2.15 -13.14
C TRP A 209 -12.53 3.38 -13.73
N ALA A 210 -12.42 4.47 -12.96
CA ALA A 210 -11.60 5.62 -13.35
C ALA A 210 -10.10 5.28 -13.54
N TRP A 211 -9.64 4.20 -12.90
CA TRP A 211 -8.26 3.73 -12.98
C TRP A 211 -8.12 2.46 -13.81
N MET A 212 -9.06 1.55 -13.65
CA MET A 212 -9.03 0.21 -14.23
C MET A 212 -10.42 -0.18 -14.73
N PRO A 213 -10.85 0.36 -15.90
CA PRO A 213 -12.13 -0.01 -16.50
C PRO A 213 -12.09 -1.42 -17.12
N ASP A 214 -10.89 -1.90 -17.45
CA ASP A 214 -10.71 -3.13 -18.18
C ASP A 214 -10.95 -4.36 -17.31
N PHE A 215 -11.67 -5.33 -17.90
CA PHE A 215 -11.76 -6.67 -17.39
C PHE A 215 -10.64 -7.50 -18.04
N SER A 216 -9.59 -7.79 -17.29
CA SER A 216 -8.64 -8.83 -17.65
C SER A 216 -9.01 -10.07 -16.84
N PRO A 217 -9.28 -11.23 -17.46
CA PRO A 217 -9.45 -12.45 -16.71
C PRO A 217 -8.14 -12.72 -15.97
N GLY A 218 -8.15 -12.46 -14.66
CA GLY A 218 -7.05 -12.87 -13.81
C GLY A 218 -6.92 -14.38 -13.94
N TYR A 219 -5.76 -14.85 -14.37
CA TYR A 219 -5.41 -16.26 -14.26
C TYR A 219 -5.65 -16.66 -12.81
N GLY A 220 -6.57 -17.65 -12.63
CA GLY A 220 -6.89 -18.24 -11.35
C GLY A 220 -5.77 -19.11 -10.83
#